data_ad37130053b0a4a13a0c52c03ce5ed9b
#
_entry.id   ad37130053b0a4a13a0c52c03ce5ed9b
#
_cell.length_a   1.000
_cell.length_b   1.000
_cell.length_c   1.000
_cell.angle_alpha   90.00
_cell.angle_beta   90.00
_cell.angle_gamma   90.00
#
_symmetry.space_group_name_H-M   'P 1'
#
loop_
_entity.id
_entity.type
_entity.pdbx_description
1 polymer ?
#
loop_
_entity_poly.entity_id
_entity_poly.type
_entity_poly.pdbx_seq_one_letter_code
_entity_poly.pdbx_strand_id
1 'polypeptide(L)'
;MVKRLIIITTAAFAVTYIPQQIFGWSAPYAWFALQPYDVLHRLYIWELVTYLFLHGGFFHILFNMFALWMFGSDLESLWGGRKFLFYYFLTGIGAGICDVLVNAIFSGSHSTATIGASGAIYGLLLAYGMLFPDRPIYLYLIIPIKAKWFVVIMGVIELVSSFSMPGSGISHVAHLGGMLFGFLYLRGWTLPYTLQLRYHDWRRARLRSKFEVYMRKQEKKDETGRWIN
;
A
#
# COMPACT_ATOMS: atom_id res chain seq x y z
N MET A 1 -3.56 -14.75 3.08
CA MET A 1 -2.19 -14.29 3.36
C MET A 1 -2.14 -13.33 4.53
N VAL A 2 -3.12 -12.45 4.67
CA VAL A 2 -3.25 -11.56 5.85
C VAL A 2 -3.10 -12.32 7.16
N LYS A 3 -3.89 -13.38 7.38
CA LYS A 3 -3.79 -14.20 8.60
C LYS A 3 -2.38 -14.76 8.83
N ARG A 4 -1.69 -15.19 7.76
CA ARG A 4 -0.32 -15.71 7.86
C ARG A 4 0.68 -14.63 8.26
N LEU A 5 0.57 -13.43 7.67
CA LEU A 5 1.41 -12.29 8.05
C LEU A 5 1.19 -11.92 9.53
N ILE A 6 -0.06 -11.84 9.99
CA ILE A 6 -0.37 -11.56 11.38
C ILE A 6 0.28 -12.60 12.31
N ILE A 7 0.12 -13.90 12.02
CA ILE A 7 0.71 -14.98 12.83
C ILE A 7 2.24 -14.88 12.86
N ILE A 8 2.87 -14.72 11.69
CA ILE A 8 4.34 -14.64 11.59
C ILE A 8 4.87 -13.40 12.34
N THR A 9 4.23 -12.24 12.15
CA THR A 9 4.64 -10.99 12.81
C THR A 9 4.43 -11.06 14.32
N THR A 10 3.31 -11.65 14.78
CA THR A 10 3.06 -11.86 16.22
C THR A 10 4.06 -12.84 16.83
N ALA A 11 4.41 -13.92 16.12
CA ALA A 11 5.46 -14.86 16.56
C ALA A 11 6.82 -14.17 16.62
N ALA A 12 7.20 -13.41 15.59
CA ALA A 12 8.44 -12.62 15.59
C ALA A 12 8.48 -11.64 16.77
N PHE A 13 7.39 -10.94 17.05
CA PHE A 13 7.29 -10.05 18.21
C PHE A 13 7.50 -10.81 19.53
N ALA A 14 6.87 -11.96 19.70
CA ALA A 14 6.99 -12.75 20.92
C ALA A 14 8.46 -13.19 21.16
N VAL A 15 9.16 -13.63 20.12
CA VAL A 15 10.56 -14.12 20.26
C VAL A 15 11.60 -12.99 20.25
N THR A 16 11.24 -11.76 19.91
CA THR A 16 12.18 -10.62 19.91
C THR A 16 11.92 -9.69 21.10
N TYR A 17 10.67 -9.28 21.29
CA TYR A 17 10.30 -8.28 22.29
C TYR A 17 10.29 -8.84 23.72
N ILE A 18 9.73 -10.03 23.93
CA ILE A 18 9.65 -10.60 25.29
C ILE A 18 11.05 -10.88 25.87
N PRO A 19 11.99 -11.54 25.16
CA PRO A 19 13.36 -11.71 25.67
C PRO A 19 14.11 -10.38 25.84
N GLN A 20 13.84 -9.37 25.00
CA GLN A 20 14.43 -8.06 25.20
C GLN A 20 13.99 -7.44 26.53
N GLN A 21 12.68 -7.52 26.88
CA GLN A 21 12.16 -6.95 28.13
C GLN A 21 12.63 -7.71 29.38
N ILE A 22 12.76 -9.03 29.30
CA ILE A 22 13.10 -9.87 30.47
C ILE A 22 14.61 -9.96 30.66
N PHE A 23 15.37 -10.15 29.58
CA PHE A 23 16.80 -10.48 29.63
C PHE A 23 17.70 -9.39 29.05
N GLY A 24 17.14 -8.27 28.55
CA GLY A 24 17.89 -7.24 27.83
C GLY A 24 18.45 -7.70 26.48
N TRP A 25 17.91 -8.76 25.89
CA TRP A 25 18.44 -9.33 24.65
C TRP A 25 18.04 -8.49 23.43
N SER A 26 18.91 -7.54 23.09
CA SER A 26 18.70 -6.58 21.98
C SER A 26 19.24 -7.06 20.62
N ALA A 27 19.93 -8.21 20.57
CA ALA A 27 20.54 -8.72 19.34
C ALA A 27 19.59 -8.80 18.12
N PRO A 28 18.33 -9.25 18.25
CA PRO A 28 17.43 -9.26 17.10
C PRO A 28 17.18 -7.89 16.50
N TYR A 29 17.09 -6.85 17.33
CA TYR A 29 16.91 -5.48 16.84
C TYR A 29 18.17 -4.94 16.16
N ALA A 30 19.35 -5.30 16.66
CA ALA A 30 20.63 -4.92 16.06
C ALA A 30 20.85 -5.54 14.66
N TRP A 31 20.30 -6.75 14.42
CA TRP A 31 20.51 -7.48 13.17
C TRP A 31 19.36 -7.36 12.15
N PHE A 32 18.16 -7.03 12.58
CA PHE A 32 16.96 -7.11 11.75
C PHE A 32 16.16 -5.80 11.67
N ALA A 33 16.45 -4.79 12.51
CA ALA A 33 15.87 -3.47 12.34
C ALA A 33 16.51 -2.76 11.14
N LEU A 34 15.76 -1.89 10.48
CA LEU A 34 16.27 -1.11 9.37
C LEU A 34 17.19 0.00 9.88
N GLN A 35 18.47 -0.14 9.63
CA GLN A 35 19.47 0.86 9.94
C GLN A 35 20.03 1.47 8.64
N PRO A 36 19.73 2.74 8.34
CA PRO A 36 20.18 3.39 7.11
C PRO A 36 21.68 3.27 6.86
N TYR A 37 22.48 3.40 7.90
CA TYR A 37 23.93 3.24 7.82
C TYR A 37 24.34 1.82 7.40
N ASP A 38 23.75 0.80 7.99
CA ASP A 38 24.10 -0.60 7.73
C ASP A 38 23.68 -1.04 6.33
N VAL A 39 22.50 -0.59 5.87
CA VAL A 39 22.04 -0.84 4.48
C VAL A 39 23.02 -0.25 3.46
N LEU A 40 23.48 1.00 3.67
CA LEU A 40 24.31 1.71 2.69
C LEU A 40 25.78 1.30 2.73
N HIS A 41 26.36 1.07 3.91
CA HIS A 41 27.81 0.88 4.06
C HIS A 41 28.19 -0.58 4.30
N ARG A 42 27.29 -1.38 4.89
CA ARG A 42 27.53 -2.81 5.16
C ARG A 42 26.74 -3.73 4.24
N LEU A 43 25.86 -3.15 3.38
CA LEU A 43 25.00 -3.89 2.46
C LEU A 43 24.05 -4.88 3.16
N TYR A 44 23.56 -4.51 4.35
CA TYR A 44 22.57 -5.32 5.10
C TYR A 44 21.18 -5.18 4.47
N ILE A 45 21.07 -5.56 3.18
CA ILE A 45 19.85 -5.41 2.38
C ILE A 45 18.64 -6.18 2.91
N TRP A 46 18.85 -7.22 3.72
CA TRP A 46 17.77 -7.96 4.37
C TRP A 46 16.95 -7.09 5.33
N GLU A 47 17.56 -6.05 5.91
CA GLU A 47 16.89 -5.11 6.80
C GLU A 47 15.70 -4.42 6.12
N LEU A 48 15.74 -4.22 4.79
CA LEU A 48 14.62 -3.67 4.01
C LEU A 48 13.35 -4.55 4.07
N VAL A 49 13.47 -5.78 4.53
CA VAL A 49 12.37 -6.73 4.68
C VAL A 49 12.12 -7.09 6.14
N THR A 50 13.19 -7.37 6.89
CA THR A 50 13.08 -7.94 8.23
C THR A 50 12.50 -6.95 9.24
N TYR A 51 12.75 -5.67 9.07
CA TYR A 51 12.24 -4.61 9.94
C TYR A 51 10.70 -4.60 10.04
N LEU A 52 10.00 -5.07 8.98
CA LEU A 52 8.55 -5.17 8.93
C LEU A 52 7.96 -6.11 10.00
N PHE A 53 8.76 -7.02 10.52
CA PHE A 53 8.32 -8.01 11.50
C PHE A 53 8.68 -7.64 12.94
N LEU A 54 9.52 -6.63 13.13
CA LEU A 54 9.92 -6.14 14.44
C LEU A 54 8.95 -5.07 14.96
N HIS A 55 8.64 -5.09 16.25
CA HIS A 55 7.78 -4.09 16.89
C HIS A 55 8.30 -3.70 18.26
N GLY A 56 8.25 -2.41 18.58
CA GLY A 56 8.82 -1.84 19.80
C GLY A 56 7.89 -1.83 21.03
N GLY A 57 6.69 -2.46 20.94
CA GLY A 57 5.77 -2.53 22.07
C GLY A 57 4.42 -3.12 21.72
N PHE A 58 3.65 -3.45 22.77
CA PHE A 58 2.36 -4.12 22.62
C PHE A 58 1.36 -3.31 21.78
N PHE A 59 1.19 -2.02 22.05
CA PHE A 59 0.27 -1.20 21.25
C PHE A 59 0.75 -0.99 19.82
N HIS A 60 2.07 -0.95 19.61
CA HIS A 60 2.63 -0.84 18.27
C HIS A 60 2.25 -2.06 17.41
N ILE A 61 2.45 -3.28 17.90
CA ILE A 61 2.04 -4.47 17.14
C ILE A 61 0.51 -4.59 17.04
N LEU A 62 -0.22 -4.29 18.11
CA LEU A 62 -1.68 -4.39 18.15
C LEU A 62 -2.32 -3.55 17.04
N PHE A 63 -1.95 -2.27 16.94
CA PHE A 63 -2.50 -1.38 15.91
C PHE A 63 -2.05 -1.75 14.50
N ASN A 64 -0.79 -2.20 14.33
CA ASN A 64 -0.32 -2.69 13.04
C ASN A 64 -1.12 -3.93 12.59
N MET A 65 -1.29 -4.92 13.44
CA MET A 65 -2.02 -6.14 13.11
C MET A 65 -3.51 -5.89 12.90
N PHE A 66 -4.11 -4.99 13.68
CA PHE A 66 -5.49 -4.57 13.50
C PHE A 66 -5.69 -3.87 12.14
N ALA A 67 -4.84 -2.93 11.78
CA ALA A 67 -4.90 -2.23 10.50
C ALA A 67 -4.62 -3.19 9.32
N LEU A 68 -3.65 -4.09 9.47
CA LEU A 68 -3.37 -5.14 8.49
C LEU A 68 -4.58 -6.07 8.29
N TRP A 69 -5.26 -6.45 9.37
CA TRP A 69 -6.47 -7.24 9.26
C TRP A 69 -7.62 -6.48 8.60
N MET A 70 -7.85 -5.24 9.02
CA MET A 70 -8.98 -4.42 8.54
C MET A 70 -8.85 -4.07 7.06
N PHE A 71 -7.72 -3.49 6.67
CA PHE A 71 -7.52 -3.05 5.27
C PHE A 71 -7.03 -4.20 4.37
N GLY A 72 -6.16 -5.04 4.90
CA GLY A 72 -5.55 -6.12 4.15
C GLY A 72 -6.53 -7.21 3.74
N SER A 73 -7.53 -7.55 4.56
CA SER A 73 -8.48 -8.61 4.25
C SER A 73 -9.34 -8.29 3.03
N ASP A 74 -9.82 -7.05 2.91
CA ASP A 74 -10.60 -6.61 1.76
C ASP A 74 -9.75 -6.59 0.47
N LEU A 75 -8.52 -6.10 0.58
CA LEU A 75 -7.58 -6.07 -0.54
C LEU A 75 -7.14 -7.48 -0.96
N GLU A 76 -6.91 -8.39 -0.01
CA GLU A 76 -6.62 -9.80 -0.31
C GLU A 76 -7.81 -10.47 -1.02
N SER A 77 -9.03 -10.20 -0.56
CA SER A 77 -10.26 -10.72 -1.17
C SER A 77 -10.43 -10.23 -2.62
N LEU A 78 -10.05 -8.97 -2.90
CA LEU A 78 -10.15 -8.37 -4.22
C LEU A 78 -9.05 -8.86 -5.17
N TRP A 79 -7.81 -8.97 -4.70
CA TRP A 79 -6.63 -9.21 -5.54
C TRP A 79 -6.17 -10.66 -5.57
N GLY A 80 -6.59 -11.45 -4.59
CA GLY A 80 -6.01 -12.75 -4.29
C GLY A 80 -4.68 -12.63 -3.52
N GLY A 81 -4.34 -13.71 -2.81
CA GLY A 81 -3.25 -13.69 -1.83
C GLY A 81 -1.86 -13.39 -2.41
N ARG A 82 -1.55 -13.84 -3.64
CA ARG A 82 -0.23 -13.60 -4.26
C ARG A 82 0.00 -12.13 -4.55
N LYS A 83 -0.98 -11.46 -5.14
CA LYS A 83 -0.89 -10.05 -5.49
C LYS A 83 -0.91 -9.16 -4.25
N PHE A 84 -1.73 -9.52 -3.25
CA PHE A 84 -1.74 -8.87 -1.95
C PHE A 84 -0.34 -8.90 -1.30
N LEU A 85 0.31 -10.07 -1.24
CA LEU A 85 1.67 -10.19 -0.70
C LEU A 85 2.69 -9.37 -1.47
N PHE A 86 2.63 -9.43 -2.80
CA PHE A 86 3.52 -8.62 -3.63
C PHE A 86 3.38 -7.14 -3.30
N TYR A 87 2.15 -6.64 -3.24
CA TYR A 87 1.88 -5.23 -2.91
C TYR A 87 2.35 -4.86 -1.50
N TYR A 88 2.09 -5.72 -0.51
CA TYR A 88 2.52 -5.53 0.87
C TYR A 88 4.04 -5.37 0.96
N PHE A 89 4.80 -6.28 0.36
CA PHE A 89 6.26 -6.20 0.39
C PHE A 89 6.81 -5.07 -0.49
N LEU A 90 6.20 -4.80 -1.63
CA LEU A 90 6.58 -3.66 -2.47
C LEU A 90 6.49 -2.34 -1.70
N THR A 91 5.37 -2.11 -1.02
CA THR A 91 5.16 -0.88 -0.25
C THR A 91 6.01 -0.84 1.01
N GLY A 92 6.21 -1.98 1.68
CA GLY A 92 7.11 -2.08 2.83
C GLY A 92 8.57 -1.86 2.46
N ILE A 93 9.08 -2.52 1.44
CA ILE A 93 10.46 -2.31 0.96
C ILE A 93 10.63 -0.87 0.45
N GLY A 94 9.67 -0.36 -0.32
CA GLY A 94 9.68 1.02 -0.78
C GLY A 94 9.69 2.05 0.35
N ALA A 95 8.94 1.79 1.42
CA ALA A 95 8.98 2.58 2.66
C ALA A 95 10.39 2.60 3.27
N GLY A 96 11.01 1.42 3.40
CA GLY A 96 12.38 1.29 3.91
C GLY A 96 13.42 2.00 3.02
N ILE A 97 13.29 1.90 1.70
CA ILE A 97 14.17 2.61 0.76
C ILE A 97 14.04 4.14 0.94
N CYS A 98 12.80 4.66 1.03
CA CYS A 98 12.60 6.10 1.28
C CYS A 98 13.22 6.53 2.60
N ASP A 99 13.05 5.74 3.65
CA ASP A 99 13.64 6.01 4.96
C ASP A 99 15.17 6.05 4.89
N VAL A 100 15.80 5.06 4.28
CA VAL A 100 17.26 5.00 4.09
C VAL A 100 17.75 6.20 3.30
N LEU A 101 17.11 6.56 2.19
CA LEU A 101 17.54 7.68 1.34
C LEU A 101 17.41 9.03 2.05
N VAL A 102 16.30 9.28 2.73
CA VAL A 102 16.11 10.56 3.45
C VAL A 102 17.08 10.67 4.62
N ASN A 103 17.26 9.59 5.38
CA ASN A 103 18.24 9.59 6.48
C ASN A 103 19.68 9.77 5.99
N ALA A 104 20.05 9.20 4.85
CA ALA A 104 21.36 9.39 4.24
C ALA A 104 21.65 10.86 3.88
N ILE A 105 20.59 11.58 3.44
CA ILE A 105 20.75 12.99 3.02
C ILE A 105 20.71 13.94 4.20
N PHE A 106 19.83 13.70 5.19
CA PHE A 106 19.53 14.69 6.23
C PHE A 106 20.04 14.35 7.64
N SER A 107 20.26 13.06 7.96
CA SER A 107 20.57 12.62 9.32
C SER A 107 22.01 12.15 9.51
N GLY A 108 22.74 11.86 8.44
CA GLY A 108 24.11 11.34 8.52
C GLY A 108 24.21 10.04 9.33
N SER A 109 25.20 9.95 10.24
CA SER A 109 25.45 8.78 11.08
C SER A 109 24.51 8.64 12.30
N HIS A 110 23.63 9.58 12.53
CA HIS A 110 22.75 9.65 13.72
C HIS A 110 21.32 9.18 13.45
N SER A 111 21.08 8.39 12.40
CA SER A 111 19.75 7.87 12.12
C SER A 111 19.32 6.83 13.15
N THR A 112 18.09 6.96 13.65
CA THR A 112 17.48 5.94 14.52
C THR A 112 17.03 4.73 13.69
N ALA A 113 17.17 3.54 14.27
CA ALA A 113 16.69 2.33 13.64
C ALA A 113 15.17 2.35 13.46
N THR A 114 14.69 1.97 12.28
CA THR A 114 13.25 1.87 11.97
C THR A 114 12.77 0.43 12.08
N ILE A 115 11.60 0.24 12.72
CA ILE A 115 10.94 -1.06 12.92
C ILE A 115 9.44 -0.92 12.72
N GLY A 116 8.79 -1.97 12.28
CA GLY A 116 7.34 -2.08 12.17
C GLY A 116 6.80 -2.26 10.77
N ALA A 117 5.63 -2.89 10.69
CA ALA A 117 4.90 -3.11 9.45
C ALA A 117 4.21 -1.85 8.90
N SER A 118 4.27 -0.73 9.62
CA SER A 118 3.45 0.46 9.37
C SER A 118 3.69 1.06 7.98
N GLY A 119 4.91 1.07 7.45
CA GLY A 119 5.19 1.53 6.09
C GLY A 119 4.38 0.76 5.04
N ALA A 120 4.35 -0.57 5.14
CA ALA A 120 3.51 -1.41 4.28
C ALA A 120 2.02 -1.16 4.50
N ILE A 121 1.60 -0.96 5.76
CA ILE A 121 0.20 -0.69 6.12
C ILE A 121 -0.28 0.66 5.57
N TYR A 122 0.55 1.70 5.57
CA TYR A 122 0.22 2.97 4.92
C TYR A 122 0.06 2.81 3.40
N GLY A 123 0.84 1.92 2.77
CA GLY A 123 0.61 1.49 1.39
C GLY A 123 -0.75 0.81 1.20
N LEU A 124 -1.13 -0.13 2.09
CA LEU A 124 -2.45 -0.78 2.08
C LEU A 124 -3.58 0.23 2.31
N LEU A 125 -3.39 1.17 3.23
CA LEU A 125 -4.35 2.24 3.51
C LEU A 125 -4.60 3.11 2.28
N LEU A 126 -3.55 3.48 1.56
CA LEU A 126 -3.67 4.20 0.29
C LEU A 126 -4.46 3.39 -0.73
N ALA A 127 -4.12 2.10 -0.92
CA ALA A 127 -4.85 1.23 -1.83
C ALA A 127 -6.33 1.14 -1.48
N TYR A 128 -6.64 1.02 -0.19
CA TYR A 128 -8.00 0.96 0.30
C TYR A 128 -8.78 2.24 -0.03
N GLY A 129 -8.19 3.41 0.23
CA GLY A 129 -8.81 4.69 -0.10
C GLY A 129 -9.01 4.94 -1.60
N MET A 130 -8.11 4.40 -2.43
CA MET A 130 -8.23 4.51 -3.90
C MET A 130 -9.27 3.54 -4.49
N LEU A 131 -9.37 2.33 -3.95
CA LEU A 131 -10.25 1.28 -4.50
C LEU A 131 -11.65 1.28 -3.88
N PHE A 132 -11.77 1.74 -2.64
CA PHE A 132 -13.03 1.82 -1.89
C PHE A 132 -13.28 3.24 -1.34
N PRO A 133 -13.25 4.30 -2.18
CA PRO A 133 -13.17 5.70 -1.74
C PRO A 133 -14.32 6.15 -0.85
N ASP A 134 -15.50 5.60 -1.05
CA ASP A 134 -16.72 6.02 -0.32
C ASP A 134 -17.10 5.07 0.83
N ARG A 135 -16.31 4.01 1.09
CA ARG A 135 -16.53 3.14 2.24
C ARG A 135 -16.30 3.89 3.54
N PRO A 136 -17.19 3.73 4.53
CA PRO A 136 -16.99 4.35 5.84
C PRO A 136 -15.91 3.61 6.63
N ILE A 137 -14.97 4.36 7.20
CA ILE A 137 -14.05 3.92 8.25
C ILE A 137 -14.53 4.59 9.54
N TYR A 138 -14.77 3.79 10.57
CA TYR A 138 -15.29 4.30 11.85
C TYR A 138 -14.15 4.68 12.78
N LEU A 139 -13.87 5.98 12.92
CA LEU A 139 -12.94 6.49 13.93
C LEU A 139 -13.53 6.25 15.32
N TYR A 140 -12.71 5.71 16.21
CA TYR A 140 -13.13 5.35 17.58
C TYR A 140 -14.42 4.52 17.59
N LEU A 141 -14.73 3.77 16.53
CA LEU A 141 -15.93 2.96 16.35
C LEU A 141 -17.24 3.76 16.28
N ILE A 142 -17.20 5.09 16.22
CA ILE A 142 -18.37 5.96 16.31
C ILE A 142 -18.49 6.88 15.08
N ILE A 143 -17.42 7.54 14.66
CA ILE A 143 -17.46 8.58 13.63
C ILE A 143 -17.14 7.99 12.26
N PRO A 144 -18.11 7.90 11.33
CA PRO A 144 -17.86 7.41 9.99
C PRO A 144 -17.15 8.48 9.14
N ILE A 145 -15.99 8.15 8.63
CA ILE A 145 -15.25 8.97 7.65
C ILE A 145 -15.08 8.16 6.38
N LYS A 146 -15.32 8.74 5.21
CA LYS A 146 -15.06 8.07 3.94
C LYS A 146 -13.58 7.75 3.79
N ALA A 147 -13.26 6.54 3.32
CA ALA A 147 -11.89 6.05 3.20
C ALA A 147 -10.95 7.02 2.47
N LYS A 148 -11.39 7.64 1.38
CA LYS A 148 -10.59 8.65 0.66
C LYS A 148 -10.16 9.82 1.55
N TRP A 149 -11.03 10.33 2.41
CA TRP A 149 -10.71 11.44 3.29
C TRP A 149 -9.83 11.00 4.45
N PHE A 150 -10.07 9.79 4.98
CA PHE A 150 -9.21 9.22 6.01
C PHE A 150 -7.77 9.09 5.52
N VAL A 151 -7.56 8.59 4.30
CA VAL A 151 -6.23 8.46 3.69
C VAL A 151 -5.56 9.81 3.50
N VAL A 152 -6.29 10.81 2.99
CA VAL A 152 -5.76 12.18 2.82
C VAL A 152 -5.35 12.78 4.16
N ILE A 153 -6.20 12.66 5.19
CA ILE A 153 -5.91 13.16 6.53
C ILE A 153 -4.66 12.49 7.09
N MET A 154 -4.56 11.16 7.01
CA MET A 154 -3.38 10.43 7.49
C MET A 154 -2.11 10.85 6.73
N GLY A 155 -2.18 10.99 5.41
CA GLY A 155 -1.04 11.46 4.61
C GLY A 155 -0.60 12.87 5.00
N VAL A 156 -1.53 13.79 5.26
CA VAL A 156 -1.23 15.15 5.71
C VAL A 156 -0.61 15.13 7.12
N ILE A 157 -1.15 14.32 8.04
CA ILE A 157 -0.58 14.17 9.38
C ILE A 157 0.86 13.68 9.30
N GLU A 158 1.14 12.64 8.52
CA GLU A 158 2.50 12.11 8.35
C GLU A 158 3.44 13.14 7.73
N LEU A 159 2.97 13.89 6.73
CA LEU A 159 3.77 14.94 6.10
C LEU A 159 4.12 16.05 7.10
N VAL A 160 3.14 16.56 7.84
CA VAL A 160 3.37 17.61 8.83
C VAL A 160 4.28 17.09 9.97
N SER A 161 4.04 15.87 10.45
CA SER A 161 4.82 15.26 11.53
C SER A 161 6.27 15.01 11.13
N SER A 162 6.55 14.72 9.86
CA SER A 162 7.91 14.53 9.36
C SER A 162 8.78 15.80 9.52
N PHE A 163 8.17 16.99 9.50
CA PHE A 163 8.86 18.25 9.73
C PHE A 163 8.82 18.73 11.18
N SER A 164 7.74 18.41 11.90
CA SER A 164 7.47 18.99 13.24
C SER A 164 8.01 18.15 14.39
N MET A 165 8.23 16.85 14.17
CA MET A 165 8.61 15.90 15.22
C MET A 165 9.83 15.05 14.82
N PRO A 166 10.97 15.68 14.45
CA PRO A 166 12.18 14.92 14.18
C PRO A 166 12.62 14.23 15.48
N GLY A 167 12.86 12.91 15.42
CA GLY A 167 13.27 12.12 16.59
C GLY A 167 12.14 11.55 17.45
N SER A 168 10.88 11.60 17.01
CA SER A 168 9.75 10.99 17.71
C SER A 168 9.82 9.46 17.86
N GLY A 169 10.81 8.81 17.24
CA GLY A 169 10.90 7.33 17.16
C GLY A 169 9.93 6.71 16.15
N ILE A 170 9.17 7.53 15.43
CA ILE A 170 8.27 7.11 14.37
C ILE A 170 8.85 7.57 13.04
N SER A 171 9.08 6.65 12.10
CA SER A 171 9.53 7.03 10.76
C SER A 171 8.34 7.48 9.89
N HIS A 172 8.00 8.78 10.00
CA HIS A 172 6.99 9.41 9.15
C HIS A 172 7.36 9.32 7.66
N VAL A 173 8.66 9.35 7.35
CA VAL A 173 9.19 9.18 5.99
C VAL A 173 8.88 7.78 5.46
N ALA A 174 9.04 6.73 6.27
CA ALA A 174 8.68 5.37 5.85
C ALA A 174 7.18 5.24 5.56
N HIS A 175 6.31 5.89 6.35
CA HIS A 175 4.87 5.90 6.11
C HIS A 175 4.53 6.54 4.76
N LEU A 176 5.06 7.75 4.50
CA LEU A 176 4.89 8.44 3.21
C LEU A 176 5.51 7.66 2.05
N GLY A 177 6.66 7.03 2.26
CA GLY A 177 7.31 6.15 1.28
C GLY A 177 6.43 4.97 0.89
N GLY A 178 5.79 4.31 1.86
CA GLY A 178 4.84 3.23 1.61
C GLY A 178 3.64 3.69 0.79
N MET A 179 3.08 4.86 1.09
CA MET A 179 2.01 5.46 0.29
C MET A 179 2.49 5.81 -1.12
N LEU A 180 3.68 6.37 -1.28
CA LEU A 180 4.26 6.73 -2.58
C LEU A 180 4.42 5.49 -3.49
N PHE A 181 5.06 4.44 -3.00
CA PHE A 181 5.26 3.20 -3.77
C PHE A 181 3.92 2.53 -4.09
N GLY A 182 2.98 2.56 -3.15
CA GLY A 182 1.61 2.10 -3.36
C GLY A 182 0.90 2.85 -4.48
N PHE A 183 1.00 4.18 -4.48
CA PHE A 183 0.41 5.05 -5.51
C PHE A 183 1.00 4.79 -6.89
N LEU A 184 2.34 4.73 -6.98
CA LEU A 184 3.04 4.48 -8.24
C LEU A 184 2.65 3.14 -8.84
N TYR A 185 2.57 2.09 -8.03
CA TYR A 185 2.13 0.77 -8.47
C TYR A 185 0.70 0.77 -8.98
N LEU A 186 -0.23 1.33 -8.21
CA LEU A 186 -1.65 1.34 -8.58
C LEU A 186 -1.90 2.19 -9.81
N ARG A 187 -1.25 3.34 -9.93
CA ARG A 187 -1.38 4.19 -11.13
C ARG A 187 -0.78 3.51 -12.36
N GLY A 188 0.38 2.88 -12.24
CA GLY A 188 0.99 2.12 -13.33
C GLY A 188 0.14 0.94 -13.79
N TRP A 189 -0.63 0.35 -12.88
CA TRP A 189 -1.48 -0.79 -13.17
C TRP A 189 -2.88 -0.41 -13.70
N THR A 190 -3.44 0.71 -13.28
CA THR A 190 -4.74 1.18 -13.76
C THR A 190 -4.67 1.81 -15.15
N LEU A 191 -3.51 2.32 -15.55
CA LEU A 191 -3.32 2.96 -16.84
C LEU A 191 -3.57 1.99 -18.02
N PRO A 192 -2.98 0.79 -18.08
CA PRO A 192 -3.27 -0.17 -19.17
C PRO A 192 -4.72 -0.67 -19.13
N TYR A 193 -5.34 -0.81 -17.95
CA TYR A 193 -6.74 -1.23 -17.84
C TYR A 193 -7.71 -0.15 -18.33
N THR A 194 -7.51 1.11 -17.99
CA THR A 194 -8.33 2.22 -18.52
C THR A 194 -8.15 2.42 -20.01
N LEU A 195 -6.96 2.20 -20.55
CA LEU A 195 -6.70 2.21 -21.98
C LEU A 195 -7.42 1.05 -22.70
N GLN A 196 -7.41 -0.14 -22.11
CA GLN A 196 -8.16 -1.29 -22.64
C GLN A 196 -9.67 -1.04 -22.62
N LEU A 197 -10.23 -0.50 -21.53
CA LEU A 197 -11.65 -0.13 -21.46
C LEU A 197 -12.01 0.89 -22.53
N ARG A 198 -11.24 1.97 -22.68
CA ARG A 198 -11.47 2.99 -23.73
C ARG A 198 -11.39 2.39 -25.14
N TYR A 199 -10.45 1.49 -25.39
CA TYR A 199 -10.35 0.78 -26.65
C TYR A 199 -11.57 -0.09 -26.92
N HIS A 200 -12.07 -0.85 -25.93
CA HIS A 200 -13.27 -1.66 -26.05
C HIS A 200 -14.53 -0.81 -26.27
N ASP A 201 -14.67 0.31 -25.58
CA ASP A 201 -15.80 1.23 -25.75
C ASP A 201 -15.76 1.89 -27.13
N TRP A 202 -14.61 2.35 -27.59
CA TRP A 202 -14.42 2.87 -28.93
C TRP A 202 -14.75 1.81 -30.01
N ARG A 203 -14.27 0.58 -29.81
CA ARG A 203 -14.58 -0.54 -30.72
C ARG A 203 -16.07 -0.86 -30.78
N ARG A 204 -16.74 -0.88 -29.63
CA ARG A 204 -18.20 -1.08 -29.53
C ARG A 204 -18.96 0.04 -30.23
N ALA A 205 -18.60 1.28 -30.00
CA ALA A 205 -19.20 2.43 -30.68
C ALA A 205 -19.06 2.36 -32.19
N ARG A 206 -17.86 1.99 -32.68
CA ARG A 206 -17.59 1.81 -34.11
C ARG A 206 -18.39 0.67 -34.73
N LEU A 207 -18.58 -0.43 -34.01
CA LEU A 207 -19.40 -1.56 -34.48
C LEU A 207 -20.88 -1.20 -34.51
N ARG A 208 -21.40 -0.48 -33.51
CA ARG A 208 -22.79 0.03 -33.51
C ARG A 208 -23.04 0.97 -34.69
N SER A 209 -22.18 1.92 -34.94
CA SER A 209 -22.29 2.83 -36.07
C SER A 209 -22.31 2.07 -37.42
N LYS A 210 -21.43 1.08 -37.59
CA LYS A 210 -21.45 0.25 -38.79
C LYS A 210 -22.77 -0.56 -38.95
N PHE A 211 -23.28 -1.09 -37.84
CA PHE A 211 -24.53 -1.81 -37.81
C PHE A 211 -25.74 -0.91 -38.18
N GLU A 212 -25.77 0.31 -37.60
CA GLU A 212 -26.81 1.28 -37.92
C GLU A 212 -26.79 1.69 -39.40
N VAL A 213 -25.60 1.91 -39.96
CA VAL A 213 -25.45 2.19 -41.41
C VAL A 213 -25.92 1.01 -42.25
N TYR A 214 -25.63 -0.23 -41.83
CA TYR A 214 -26.09 -1.44 -42.51
C TYR A 214 -27.63 -1.57 -42.46
N MET A 215 -28.22 -1.35 -41.29
CA MET A 215 -29.68 -1.42 -41.11
C MET A 215 -30.40 -0.37 -41.95
N ARG A 216 -29.94 0.88 -41.95
CA ARG A 216 -30.47 1.96 -42.79
C ARG A 216 -30.40 1.64 -44.29
N LYS A 217 -29.34 0.93 -44.71
CA LYS A 217 -29.25 0.44 -46.10
C LYS A 217 -30.25 -0.65 -46.41
N GLN A 218 -30.55 -1.54 -45.45
CA GLN A 218 -31.55 -2.57 -45.65
C GLN A 218 -32.98 -1.99 -45.70
N GLU A 219 -33.29 -1.02 -44.84
CA GLU A 219 -34.57 -0.31 -44.80
C GLU A 219 -34.89 0.44 -46.12
N LYS A 220 -33.84 0.81 -46.89
CA LYS A 220 -33.98 1.47 -48.18
C LYS A 220 -34.22 0.52 -49.35
N LYS A 221 -34.32 -0.80 -49.11
CA LYS A 221 -34.73 -1.78 -50.11
C LYS A 221 -36.20 -2.10 -49.91
N ASP A 222 -36.95 -2.17 -51.02
CA ASP A 222 -38.32 -2.64 -50.99
C ASP A 222 -38.40 -4.17 -50.71
N GLU A 223 -39.59 -4.68 -50.52
CA GLU A 223 -39.83 -6.12 -50.26
C GLU A 223 -39.38 -7.02 -51.44
N THR A 224 -39.15 -6.46 -52.61
CA THR A 224 -38.64 -7.17 -53.81
C THR A 224 -37.12 -7.07 -53.96
N GLY A 225 -36.42 -6.43 -53.01
CA GLY A 225 -34.96 -6.27 -52.97
C GLY A 225 -34.43 -5.10 -53.81
N ARG A 226 -35.28 -4.22 -54.32
CA ARG A 226 -34.87 -3.01 -55.05
C ARG A 226 -34.64 -1.83 -54.08
N TRP A 227 -33.71 -0.94 -54.45
CA TRP A 227 -33.44 0.27 -53.68
C TRP A 227 -34.62 1.24 -53.80
N ILE A 228 -35.14 1.72 -52.71
CA ILE A 228 -36.14 2.77 -52.64
C ILE A 228 -35.39 4.10 -52.74
N ASN A 229 -35.67 4.93 -53.75
CA ASN A 229 -35.12 6.28 -53.94
C ASN A 229 -35.77 7.26 -52.97
#